data_0aa90fa478ea212dd1771b79190be0c5
#
_entry.id   0aa90fa478ea212dd1771b79190be0c5
#
_cell.length_a   1.000
_cell.length_b   1.000
_cell.length_c   1.000
_cell.angle_alpha   90.00
_cell.angle_beta   90.00
_cell.angle_gamma   90.00
#
_symmetry.space_group_name_H-M   'P 1'
#
loop_
_entity.id
_entity.type
_entity.pdbx_description
1 polymer ?
#
loop_
_entity_poly.entity_id
_entity_poly.type
_entity_poly.pdbx_seq_one_letter_code
_entity_poly.pdbx_strand_id
1 'polypeptide(L)' 'MYIICEKSYIERLGKLIDDEINLYDSDNVAGIQNFLKIQNINITKRAIYNAIKNKNLIKNKYSVYKIKVK' A
#
# COMPACT_ATOMS: atom_id res chain seq x y z
N MET A 1 11.94 -0.36 -6.35
CA MET A 1 10.68 0.42 -6.49
C MET A 1 9.66 -0.08 -5.49
N TYR A 2 8.87 0.84 -4.99
CA TYR A 2 7.81 0.53 -4.03
C TYR A 2 6.47 0.95 -4.62
N ILE A 3 5.43 0.15 -4.38
CA ILE A 3 4.08 0.43 -4.85
C ILE A 3 3.14 0.39 -3.66
N ILE A 4 2.26 1.39 -3.57
CA ILE A 4 1.19 1.38 -2.59
C ILE A 4 -0.14 1.15 -3.30
N CYS A 5 -0.92 0.19 -2.79
CA CYS A 5 -2.20 -0.21 -3.34
C CYS A 5 -3.29 -0.04 -2.29
N GLU A 6 -4.49 0.29 -2.74
CA GLU A 6 -5.67 0.28 -1.90
C GLU A 6 -6.44 -1.02 -2.11
N LYS A 7 -6.75 -1.71 -1.01
CA LYS A 7 -7.60 -2.89 -1.06
C LYS A 7 -9.05 -2.47 -1.21
N SER A 8 -9.73 -3.04 -2.18
CA SER A 8 -11.15 -2.82 -2.36
C SER A 8 -11.88 -4.16 -2.51
N TYR A 9 -13.16 -4.13 -2.23
CA TYR A 9 -14.02 -5.30 -2.38
C TYR A 9 -15.03 -4.99 -3.46
N ILE A 10 -15.03 -5.80 -4.53
CA ILE A 10 -15.97 -5.66 -5.63
C ILE A 10 -16.94 -6.83 -5.56
N GLU A 11 -18.23 -6.52 -5.55
CA GLU A 11 -19.27 -7.55 -5.60
C GLU A 11 -19.53 -7.90 -7.05
N ARG A 12 -19.29 -9.17 -7.40
CA ARG A 12 -19.61 -9.72 -8.70
C ARG A 12 -20.34 -11.05 -8.54
N LEU A 13 -21.46 -11.20 -9.21
CA LEU A 13 -22.26 -12.43 -9.19
C LEU A 13 -22.59 -12.90 -7.76
N GLY A 14 -22.84 -11.94 -6.86
CA GLY A 14 -23.18 -12.24 -5.47
C GLY A 14 -21.98 -12.62 -4.60
N LYS A 15 -20.76 -12.49 -5.10
CA LYS A 15 -19.54 -12.79 -4.35
C LYS A 15 -18.69 -11.53 -4.18
N LEU A 16 -18.15 -11.36 -2.96
CA LEU A 16 -17.15 -10.32 -2.72
C LEU A 16 -15.80 -10.80 -3.22
N ILE A 17 -15.22 -10.04 -4.13
CA ILE A 17 -13.90 -10.32 -4.70
C ILE A 17 -12.94 -9.26 -4.22
N ASP A 18 -11.83 -9.69 -3.59
CA ASP A 18 -10.74 -8.81 -3.22
C ASP A 18 -10.07 -8.26 -4.48
N ASP A 19 -9.90 -6.95 -4.53
CA ASP A 19 -9.17 -6.30 -5.59
C ASP A 19 -8.19 -5.31 -5.00
N GLU A 20 -7.12 -5.02 -5.75
CA GLU A 20 -6.13 -4.03 -5.35
C GLU A 20 -5.97 -3.01 -6.46
N ILE A 21 -6.06 -1.74 -6.09
CA ILE A 21 -5.88 -0.63 -7.01
C ILE A 21 -4.52 0.00 -6.73
N ASN A 22 -3.64 0.03 -7.72
CA ASN A 22 -2.36 0.72 -7.61
C ASN A 22 -2.60 2.23 -7.56
N LEU A 23 -2.21 2.86 -6.45
CA LEU A 23 -2.42 4.28 -6.24
C LEU A 23 -1.20 5.11 -6.57
N TYR A 24 0.00 4.60 -6.27
CA TYR A 24 1.22 5.38 -6.39
C TYR A 24 2.43 4.45 -6.37
N ASP A 25 3.47 4.83 -7.08
CA ASP A 25 4.75 4.14 -7.03
C ASP A 25 5.87 5.13 -6.77
N SER A 26 6.96 4.66 -6.15
CA SER A 26 8.09 5.48 -5.79
C SER A 26 9.36 4.63 -5.79
N ASP A 27 10.49 5.27 -6.09
CA ASP A 27 11.79 4.61 -6.04
C ASP A 27 12.26 4.35 -4.61
N ASN A 28 11.70 5.06 -3.64
CA ASN A 28 12.09 4.93 -2.23
C ASN A 28 10.88 5.00 -1.30
N VAL A 29 11.12 4.58 -0.05
CA VAL A 29 10.07 4.57 0.97
C VAL A 29 9.64 5.98 1.36
N ALA A 30 10.52 6.97 1.23
CA ALA A 30 10.15 8.35 1.52
C ALA A 30 9.00 8.85 0.64
N GLY A 31 8.97 8.43 -0.62
CA GLY A 31 7.86 8.75 -1.52
C GLY A 31 6.53 8.16 -1.06
N ILE A 32 6.55 6.91 -0.60
CA ILE A 32 5.37 6.26 -0.04
C ILE A 32 4.92 6.97 1.25
N GLN A 33 5.88 7.34 2.10
CA GLN A 33 5.58 8.10 3.32
C GLN A 33 4.90 9.43 3.02
N ASN A 34 5.40 10.16 2.02
CA ASN A 34 4.81 11.43 1.59
C ASN A 34 3.40 11.25 1.02
N PHE A 35 3.19 10.20 0.24
CA PHE A 35 1.86 9.89 -0.29
C PHE A 35 0.86 9.66 0.86
N LEU A 36 1.24 8.88 1.86
CA LEU A 36 0.38 8.62 3.01
C LEU A 36 0.15 9.89 3.84
N LYS A 37 1.14 10.75 3.95
CA LYS A 37 1.00 12.03 4.64
C LYS A 37 -0.04 12.92 3.97
N ILE A 38 -0.09 12.93 2.65
CA ILE A 38 -1.11 13.67 1.89
C ILE A 38 -2.51 13.12 2.20
N GLN A 39 -2.61 11.83 2.51
CA GLN A 39 -3.86 11.19 2.92
C GLN A 39 -4.15 11.36 4.43
N ASN A 40 -3.42 12.25 5.10
CA ASN A 40 -3.53 12.49 6.56
C ASN A 40 -3.12 11.28 7.40
N ILE A 41 -2.24 10.44 6.87
CA ILE A 41 -1.70 9.29 7.59
C ILE A 41 -0.24 9.57 7.93
N ASN A 42 0.04 9.84 9.21
CA ASN A 42 1.39 10.03 9.68
C ASN A 42 1.97 8.68 10.08
N ILE A 43 2.98 8.24 9.35
CA ILE A 43 3.61 6.95 9.58
C ILE A 43 5.13 7.10 9.41
N THR A 44 5.88 6.35 10.20
CA THR A 44 7.34 6.35 10.08
C THR A 44 7.79 5.43 8.97
N LYS A 45 8.99 5.68 8.42
CA LYS A 45 9.59 4.77 7.44
C LYS A 45 9.72 3.36 7.98
N ARG A 46 10.09 3.24 9.27
CA ARG A 46 10.23 1.94 9.93
C ARG A 46 8.92 1.17 9.92
N ALA A 47 7.81 1.85 10.19
CA ALA A 47 6.49 1.22 10.16
C ALA A 47 6.11 0.76 8.76
N ILE A 48 6.50 1.54 7.72
CA ILE A 48 6.29 1.13 6.33
C ILE A 48 7.11 -0.12 6.01
N TYR A 49 8.38 -0.17 6.39
CA TYR A 49 9.22 -1.36 6.19
C TYR A 49 8.64 -2.59 6.90
N ASN A 50 8.14 -2.41 8.11
CA ASN A 50 7.50 -3.50 8.85
C ASN A 50 6.23 -3.99 8.15
N ALA A 51 5.43 -3.08 7.61
CA ALA A 51 4.23 -3.44 6.87
C ALA A 51 4.57 -4.25 5.60
N ILE A 52 5.64 -3.87 4.90
CA ILE A 52 6.10 -4.62 3.73
C ILE A 52 6.58 -6.01 4.13
N LYS A 53 7.41 -6.09 5.17
CA LYS A 53 8.01 -7.34 5.63
C LYS A 53 6.97 -8.34 6.12
N ASN A 54 6.01 -7.87 6.88
CA ASN A 54 4.98 -8.70 7.52
C ASN A 54 3.71 -8.82 6.68
N LYS A 55 3.66 -8.15 5.52
CA LYS A 55 2.49 -8.12 4.64
C LYS A 55 1.24 -7.62 5.35
N ASN A 56 1.42 -6.64 6.25
CA ASN A 56 0.33 -6.03 6.98
C ASN A 56 -0.26 -4.85 6.23
N LEU A 57 -1.55 -4.62 6.42
CA LEU A 57 -2.22 -3.45 5.86
C LEU A 57 -1.93 -2.22 6.72
N ILE A 58 -1.70 -1.09 6.07
CA ILE A 58 -1.60 0.22 6.74
C ILE A 58 -3.02 0.77 6.84
N LYS A 59 -3.46 1.08 8.07
CA LYS A 59 -4.83 1.55 8.35
C LYS A 59 -5.91 0.61 7.82
N ASN A 60 -5.63 -0.69 7.79
CA ASN A 60 -6.54 -1.73 7.29
C ASN A 60 -7.00 -1.51 5.85
N LYS A 61 -6.27 -0.70 5.08
CA LYS A 61 -6.71 -0.26 3.76
C LYS A 61 -5.61 -0.35 2.72
N TYR A 62 -4.38 0.01 3.08
CA TYR A 62 -3.28 0.12 2.11
C TYR A 62 -2.30 -1.02 2.23
N SER A 63 -1.89 -1.57 1.10
CA SER A 63 -0.80 -2.55 0.99
C SER A 63 0.39 -1.91 0.31
N VAL A 64 1.59 -2.13 0.83
CA VAL A 64 2.82 -1.63 0.22
C VAL A 64 3.69 -2.81 -0.19
N TYR A 65 4.14 -2.79 -1.43
CA TYR A 65 4.98 -3.85 -2.00
C TYR A 65 6.32 -3.28 -2.43
N LYS A 66 7.37 -4.07 -2.21
CA LYS A 66 8.68 -3.80 -2.79
C LYS A 66 8.83 -4.64 -4.05
N ILE A 67 9.08 -3.99 -5.18
CA ILE A 67 9.24 -4.65 -6.46
C ILE A 67 10.70 -4.50 -6.89
N LYS A 68 11.32 -5.61 -7.26
CA LYS A 68 12.66 -5.58 -7.84
C LYS A 68 12.56 -5.14 -9.28
N VAL A 69 13.27 -4.08 -9.61
CA VAL A 69 13.43 -3.62 -10.98
C VAL A 69 14.78 -4.12 -11.46
N LYS A 70 14.77 -4.85 -12.55
CA LYS A 70 16.00 -5.28 -13.18
C LYS A 70 16.66 -4.14 -13.94
#